data_2f382cb54a634a261f21b3e177f9c2f7
#
_entry.id   2f382cb54a634a261f21b3e177f9c2f7
#
_cell.length_a   1.000
_cell.length_b   1.000
_cell.length_c   1.000
_cell.angle_alpha   90.00
_cell.angle_beta   90.00
_cell.angle_gamma   90.00
#
_symmetry.space_group_name_H-M   'P 1'
#
loop_
_entity.id
_entity.type
_entity.pdbx_description
1 polymer ?
#
loop_
_entity_poly.entity_id
_entity_poly.type
_entity_poly.pdbx_seq_one_letter_code
_entity_poly.pdbx_strand_id
1 'polypeptide(L)'
;MAGFLTIGKLTQVGGTAQDLMLGTNATLTFNAGTVLNGNVTATTGRLYFNGATFNGKLTAIKTGPGSDESNGGNVFNNIVDITNASNGAIILYQNFDDLFNNDVLLSNTSSGQILTGQLTGTATLAATRIISVGASGFASGALSIGRLTQIGSTAQNFVLGSSASLTFGVGNTFNGTVSSTSGRLYLNGTTFNDSFTAVKTGFGSDASNGGNTYNGPTEITLASAGIMYLYHYSDDAFNDDLLFNNTSTGQILMGQFTGNAVLAAGRVIEVGAGGFTNGMLNIGRFTQIGPTPQNLVLGNGAALAFGTGSVFNGNVISSSGSLFYHGTTFNGTVRSTKNGPGNDTSRGGNIFNGHTDITMTATGSMNLYSTANDIYNADLRLSNTSVGQFRLGNPVAGSQLKLLFHAVLIAPVHVYVV
;
A
#
# COMPACT_ATOMS: atom_id res chain seq x y z
N MET A 1 14.60 2.07 41.47
CA MET A 1 13.33 1.50 41.97
C MET A 1 12.27 1.72 40.93
N ALA A 2 11.44 0.72 40.63
CA ALA A 2 10.24 0.93 39.84
C ALA A 2 9.18 1.60 40.72
N GLY A 3 8.67 2.76 40.34
CA GLY A 3 7.61 3.48 41.02
C GLY A 3 6.34 3.50 40.18
N PHE A 4 5.19 3.59 40.84
CA PHE A 4 3.90 3.70 40.18
C PHE A 4 3.21 4.99 40.61
N LEU A 5 2.76 5.79 39.65
CA LEU A 5 1.85 6.90 39.86
C LEU A 5 0.56 6.64 39.09
N THR A 6 -0.53 6.42 39.81
CA THR A 6 -1.83 6.24 39.23
C THR A 6 -2.71 7.43 39.60
N ILE A 7 -3.23 8.12 38.57
CA ILE A 7 -4.15 9.25 38.74
C ILE A 7 -5.53 8.76 38.32
N GLY A 8 -6.48 8.76 39.25
CA GLY A 8 -7.87 8.35 39.00
C GLY A 8 -8.86 9.15 39.78
N LYS A 9 -10.04 9.43 39.22
CA LYS A 9 -11.14 10.19 39.82
C LYS A 9 -10.70 11.58 40.36
N LEU A 10 -9.74 12.20 39.65
CA LEU A 10 -9.22 13.53 39.97
C LEU A 10 -9.82 14.54 38.99
N THR A 11 -10.41 15.60 39.48
CA THR A 11 -10.81 16.75 38.68
C THR A 11 -9.93 17.95 39.05
N GLN A 12 -9.15 18.42 38.08
CA GLN A 12 -8.43 19.67 38.21
C GLN A 12 -9.40 20.84 38.01
N VAL A 13 -9.55 21.71 39.00
CA VAL A 13 -10.51 22.80 38.95
C VAL A 13 -10.03 23.98 38.08
N GLY A 14 -8.75 24.25 38.02
CA GLY A 14 -8.16 25.33 37.23
C GLY A 14 -7.35 24.85 36.03
N GLY A 15 -6.92 25.78 35.17
CA GLY A 15 -6.11 25.51 33.98
C GLY A 15 -4.60 25.49 34.19
N THR A 16 -4.12 25.33 35.43
CA THR A 16 -2.68 25.29 35.74
C THR A 16 -2.02 24.09 35.10
N ALA A 17 -0.89 24.28 34.41
CA ALA A 17 -0.13 23.21 33.81
C ALA A 17 0.40 22.21 34.83
N GLN A 18 0.41 20.94 34.48
CA GLN A 18 0.97 19.85 35.29
C GLN A 18 2.23 19.29 34.59
N ASP A 19 3.29 19.15 35.38
CA ASP A 19 4.54 18.54 34.92
C ASP A 19 4.84 17.28 35.73
N LEU A 20 4.85 16.13 35.05
CA LEU A 20 4.95 14.80 35.65
C LEU A 20 6.22 14.10 35.13
N MET A 21 7.33 14.29 35.85
CA MET A 21 8.62 13.69 35.51
C MET A 21 8.89 12.46 36.38
N LEU A 22 8.81 11.27 35.75
CA LEU A 22 9.07 9.99 36.40
C LEU A 22 10.29 9.32 35.74
N GLY A 23 10.97 8.46 36.51
CA GLY A 23 12.14 7.74 36.02
C GLY A 23 11.79 6.69 34.94
N THR A 24 12.81 6.23 34.23
CA THR A 24 12.69 5.27 33.10
C THR A 24 12.12 3.90 33.48
N ASN A 25 12.08 3.57 34.75
CA ASN A 25 11.46 2.35 35.28
C ASN A 25 10.12 2.62 35.97
N ALA A 26 9.65 3.86 35.95
CA ALA A 26 8.40 4.23 36.58
C ALA A 26 7.22 4.10 35.62
N THR A 27 6.03 3.90 36.21
CA THR A 27 4.77 3.80 35.47
C THR A 27 3.88 4.98 35.81
N LEU A 28 3.34 5.65 34.79
CA LEU A 28 2.30 6.65 34.89
C LEU A 28 1.01 6.14 34.28
N THR A 29 -0.07 6.18 35.02
CA THR A 29 -1.39 5.77 34.57
C THR A 29 -2.41 6.87 34.81
N PHE A 30 -3.13 7.28 33.77
CA PHE A 30 -4.30 8.13 33.86
C PHE A 30 -5.55 7.24 33.74
N ASN A 31 -6.30 7.10 34.81
CA ASN A 31 -7.48 6.24 34.90
C ASN A 31 -8.79 7.00 34.70
N ALA A 32 -9.86 6.23 34.57
CA ALA A 32 -11.22 6.72 34.38
C ALA A 32 -11.65 7.70 35.48
N GLY A 33 -12.34 8.75 35.04
CA GLY A 33 -12.79 9.84 35.92
C GLY A 33 -11.70 10.88 36.23
N THR A 34 -10.52 10.78 35.63
CA THR A 34 -9.52 11.86 35.67
C THR A 34 -9.89 12.94 34.67
N VAL A 35 -9.96 14.20 35.12
CA VAL A 35 -10.19 15.38 34.27
C VAL A 35 -9.08 16.40 34.52
N LEU A 36 -8.27 16.67 33.50
CA LEU A 36 -7.15 17.62 33.55
C LEU A 36 -7.47 18.82 32.67
N ASN A 37 -7.65 19.98 33.28
CA ASN A 37 -8.05 21.22 32.58
C ASN A 37 -6.86 22.02 32.05
N GLY A 38 -5.71 21.90 32.70
CA GLY A 38 -4.45 22.53 32.25
C GLY A 38 -3.67 21.64 31.30
N ASN A 39 -2.62 22.21 30.71
CA ASN A 39 -1.68 21.43 29.92
C ASN A 39 -0.99 20.36 30.79
N VAL A 40 -0.72 19.20 30.20
CA VAL A 40 -0.01 18.11 30.88
C VAL A 40 1.27 17.81 30.11
N THR A 41 2.40 17.90 30.79
CA THR A 41 3.67 17.38 30.31
C THR A 41 4.04 16.15 31.13
N ALA A 42 4.27 15.01 30.48
CA ALA A 42 4.60 13.77 31.15
C ALA A 42 5.84 13.12 30.54
N THR A 43 6.83 12.76 31.36
CA THR A 43 7.96 11.93 30.97
C THR A 43 8.03 10.75 31.92
N THR A 44 7.98 9.52 31.40
CA THR A 44 7.89 8.30 32.20
C THR A 44 8.45 7.08 31.49
N GLY A 45 8.79 6.04 32.24
CA GLY A 45 9.18 4.75 31.69
C GLY A 45 8.04 4.04 30.99
N ARG A 46 6.87 4.00 31.62
CA ARG A 46 5.64 3.37 31.10
C ARG A 46 4.47 4.33 31.19
N LEU A 47 3.60 4.33 30.19
CA LEU A 47 2.53 5.30 30.03
C LEU A 47 1.21 4.62 29.67
N TYR A 48 0.16 4.87 30.44
CA TYR A 48 -1.17 4.30 30.22
C TYR A 48 -2.26 5.36 30.25
N PHE A 49 -3.16 5.30 29.28
CA PHE A 49 -4.35 6.15 29.15
C PHE A 49 -5.61 5.27 29.20
N ASN A 50 -6.38 5.36 30.29
CA ASN A 50 -7.50 4.47 30.57
C ASN A 50 -8.73 5.26 31.03
N GLY A 51 -9.37 6.01 30.14
CA GLY A 51 -10.63 6.73 30.41
C GLY A 51 -10.46 8.12 31.02
N ALA A 52 -9.38 8.82 30.72
CA ALA A 52 -9.13 10.18 31.20
C ALA A 52 -9.61 11.23 30.20
N THR A 53 -9.93 12.41 30.69
CA THR A 53 -10.25 13.61 29.90
C THR A 53 -9.15 14.65 30.02
N PHE A 54 -8.58 15.05 28.91
CA PHE A 54 -7.55 16.10 28.80
C PHE A 54 -8.15 17.31 28.08
N ASN A 55 -8.42 18.38 28.82
CA ASN A 55 -8.92 19.63 28.26
C ASN A 55 -7.79 20.56 27.79
N GLY A 56 -6.62 20.47 28.39
CA GLY A 56 -5.39 21.11 27.93
C GLY A 56 -4.56 20.24 26.98
N LYS A 57 -3.49 20.79 26.39
CA LYS A 57 -2.53 20.05 25.58
C LYS A 57 -1.89 18.93 26.42
N LEU A 58 -1.83 17.74 25.85
CA LEU A 58 -1.04 16.62 26.39
C LEU A 58 0.28 16.51 25.59
N THR A 59 1.41 16.61 26.28
CA THR A 59 2.73 16.26 25.75
C THR A 59 3.28 15.11 26.56
N ALA A 60 3.47 13.94 25.96
CA ALA A 60 3.87 12.73 26.67
C ALA A 60 5.06 12.04 26.03
N ILE A 61 6.08 11.71 26.84
CA ILE A 61 7.30 11.03 26.39
C ILE A 61 7.44 9.73 27.17
N LYS A 62 7.46 8.61 26.45
CA LYS A 62 7.77 7.28 26.97
C LYS A 62 9.25 6.97 26.80
N THR A 63 9.94 6.57 27.87
CA THR A 63 11.40 6.32 27.86
C THR A 63 11.79 4.88 28.22
N GLY A 64 10.90 4.08 28.79
CA GLY A 64 11.20 2.71 29.22
C GLY A 64 10.92 1.67 28.13
N PRO A 65 11.60 0.51 28.14
CA PRO A 65 11.58 -0.48 27.07
C PRO A 65 10.32 -1.37 27.04
N GLY A 66 9.46 -1.34 28.05
CA GLY A 66 8.24 -2.14 28.10
C GLY A 66 7.19 -1.71 27.07
N SER A 67 6.31 -2.62 26.70
CA SER A 67 5.11 -2.29 25.91
C SER A 67 4.00 -1.83 26.83
N ASP A 68 3.34 -0.73 26.48
CA ASP A 68 2.31 -0.08 27.28
C ASP A 68 0.98 -0.14 26.51
N GLU A 69 0.02 -0.85 27.08
CA GLU A 69 -1.29 -1.12 26.49
C GLU A 69 -2.35 -0.25 27.15
N SER A 70 -2.64 0.91 26.54
CA SER A 70 -3.71 1.79 26.99
C SER A 70 -5.07 1.25 26.58
N ASN A 71 -5.98 1.10 27.55
CA ASN A 71 -7.30 0.55 27.27
C ASN A 71 -8.15 1.45 26.37
N GLY A 72 -7.93 2.76 26.40
CA GLY A 72 -8.76 3.74 25.73
C GLY A 72 -9.88 4.29 26.60
N GLY A 73 -10.93 4.83 26.00
CA GLY A 73 -12.01 5.55 26.69
C GLY A 73 -11.65 7.00 26.98
N ASN A 74 -10.62 7.53 26.34
CA ASN A 74 -10.10 8.86 26.63
C ASN A 74 -10.77 9.94 25.77
N VAL A 75 -10.84 11.15 26.30
CA VAL A 75 -11.29 12.34 25.57
C VAL A 75 -10.15 13.35 25.58
N PHE A 76 -9.67 13.67 24.38
CA PHE A 76 -8.62 14.66 24.17
C PHE A 76 -9.22 15.90 23.50
N ASN A 77 -9.46 16.95 24.28
CA ASN A 77 -10.06 18.19 23.80
C ASN A 77 -9.04 19.17 23.20
N ASN A 78 -7.75 18.90 23.37
CA ASN A 78 -6.67 19.71 22.84
C ASN A 78 -5.62 18.82 22.17
N ILE A 79 -4.55 19.39 21.65
CA ILE A 79 -3.47 18.68 20.95
C ILE A 79 -2.91 17.55 21.83
N VAL A 80 -2.76 16.39 21.20
CA VAL A 80 -2.06 15.23 21.76
C VAL A 80 -0.73 15.06 21.05
N ASP A 81 0.36 15.15 21.77
CA ASP A 81 1.72 15.04 21.28
C ASP A 81 2.45 13.91 22.04
N ILE A 82 2.55 12.75 21.41
CA ILE A 82 3.11 11.54 22.04
C ILE A 82 4.42 11.18 21.36
N THR A 83 5.49 11.06 22.15
CA THR A 83 6.79 10.60 21.68
C THR A 83 7.17 9.28 22.36
N ASN A 84 7.45 8.26 21.55
CA ASN A 84 8.11 7.06 22.02
C ASN A 84 9.63 7.21 21.87
N ALA A 85 10.33 7.40 22.97
CA ALA A 85 11.79 7.48 23.02
C ALA A 85 12.44 6.15 23.46
N SER A 86 11.75 5.02 23.28
CA SER A 86 12.19 3.71 23.71
C SER A 86 12.04 2.66 22.60
N ASN A 87 12.64 1.50 22.81
CA ASN A 87 12.45 0.34 21.92
C ASN A 87 11.17 -0.48 22.22
N GLY A 88 10.40 -0.12 23.25
CA GLY A 88 9.10 -0.71 23.55
C GLY A 88 7.97 -0.13 22.69
N ALA A 89 6.74 -0.60 22.93
CA ALA A 89 5.57 -0.11 22.23
C ALA A 89 4.71 0.83 23.09
N ILE A 90 4.04 1.78 22.46
CA ILE A 90 2.86 2.48 22.97
C ILE A 90 1.66 1.95 22.17
N ILE A 91 0.64 1.42 22.86
CA ILE A 91 -0.58 0.96 22.22
C ILE A 91 -1.73 1.81 22.75
N LEU A 92 -2.46 2.49 21.85
CA LEU A 92 -3.56 3.38 22.19
C LEU A 92 -4.90 2.74 21.85
N TYR A 93 -5.96 3.10 22.58
CA TYR A 93 -7.36 2.69 22.44
C TYR A 93 -7.55 1.21 22.08
N GLN A 94 -6.98 0.35 22.94
CA GLN A 94 -7.01 -1.08 22.66
C GLN A 94 -8.41 -1.70 22.80
N ASN A 95 -9.19 -1.32 23.82
CA ASN A 95 -10.47 -1.92 24.15
C ASN A 95 -11.65 -0.96 24.09
N PHE A 96 -11.46 0.33 24.38
CA PHE A 96 -12.49 1.36 24.45
C PHE A 96 -12.15 2.51 23.50
N ASP A 97 -13.17 3.25 23.09
CA ASP A 97 -13.06 4.25 22.05
C ASP A 97 -12.43 5.55 22.57
N ASP A 98 -11.43 6.07 21.86
CA ASP A 98 -10.85 7.38 22.13
C ASP A 98 -11.49 8.46 21.24
N LEU A 99 -11.65 9.66 21.80
CA LEU A 99 -12.12 10.82 21.07
C LEU A 99 -11.01 11.89 20.99
N PHE A 100 -10.55 12.16 19.77
CA PHE A 100 -9.60 13.22 19.49
C PHE A 100 -10.32 14.44 18.90
N ASN A 101 -10.59 15.43 19.73
CA ASN A 101 -11.22 16.69 19.33
C ASN A 101 -10.20 17.70 18.77
N ASN A 102 -8.92 17.37 18.77
CA ASN A 102 -7.83 18.18 18.24
C ASN A 102 -6.77 17.31 17.58
N ASP A 103 -5.68 17.91 17.14
CA ASP A 103 -4.62 17.26 16.39
C ASP A 103 -3.88 16.21 17.22
N VAL A 104 -3.47 15.11 16.56
CA VAL A 104 -2.71 14.01 17.14
C VAL A 104 -1.34 13.94 16.44
N LEU A 105 -0.29 14.14 17.22
CA LEU A 105 1.09 14.16 16.79
C LEU A 105 1.82 12.95 17.40
N LEU A 106 2.34 12.07 16.56
CA LEU A 106 2.99 10.82 16.98
C LEU A 106 4.44 10.82 16.51
N SER A 107 5.37 10.67 17.46
CA SER A 107 6.81 10.66 17.16
C SER A 107 7.47 9.40 17.73
N ASN A 108 8.50 8.91 17.05
CA ASN A 108 9.35 7.84 17.55
C ASN A 108 10.82 8.16 17.32
N THR A 109 11.55 8.40 18.37
CA THR A 109 12.99 8.73 18.32
C THR A 109 13.89 7.52 18.54
N SER A 110 13.31 6.33 18.63
CA SER A 110 14.01 5.05 18.83
C SER A 110 13.51 3.99 17.86
N SER A 111 13.78 2.70 18.10
CA SER A 111 13.30 1.58 17.28
C SER A 111 11.94 1.01 17.75
N GLY A 112 11.28 1.64 18.71
CA GLY A 112 10.01 1.19 19.24
C GLY A 112 8.82 1.37 18.29
N GLN A 113 7.63 1.16 18.81
CA GLN A 113 6.40 1.16 18.02
C GLN A 113 5.35 2.08 18.65
N ILE A 114 4.53 2.70 17.80
CA ILE A 114 3.25 3.30 18.19
C ILE A 114 2.16 2.58 17.41
N LEU A 115 1.28 1.90 18.14
CA LEU A 115 0.22 1.07 17.59
C LEU A 115 -1.12 1.59 18.08
N THR A 116 -2.10 1.65 17.22
CA THR A 116 -3.43 2.12 17.58
C THR A 116 -4.50 1.11 17.17
N GLY A 117 -5.56 0.96 17.98
CA GLY A 117 -6.74 0.14 17.64
C GLY A 117 -6.44 -1.33 17.34
N GLN A 118 -5.64 -1.98 18.19
CA GLN A 118 -5.20 -3.36 17.93
C GLN A 118 -6.27 -4.42 18.26
N LEU A 119 -7.23 -4.12 19.12
CA LEU A 119 -8.31 -5.04 19.48
C LEU A 119 -9.68 -4.49 19.05
N THR A 120 -10.54 -4.12 20.02
CA THR A 120 -11.92 -3.70 19.77
C THR A 120 -12.13 -2.19 19.79
N GLY A 121 -11.26 -1.45 20.52
CA GLY A 121 -11.36 0.00 20.62
C GLY A 121 -11.18 0.69 19.27
N THR A 122 -11.95 1.73 19.08
CA THR A 122 -11.90 2.62 17.90
C THR A 122 -11.44 4.01 18.32
N ALA A 123 -11.14 4.87 17.38
CA ALA A 123 -10.95 6.28 17.65
C ALA A 123 -11.66 7.14 16.63
N THR A 124 -12.11 8.28 17.10
CA THR A 124 -12.70 9.32 16.24
C THR A 124 -11.80 10.54 16.24
N LEU A 125 -11.38 10.96 15.05
CA LEU A 125 -10.69 12.23 14.81
C LEU A 125 -11.70 13.27 14.34
N ALA A 126 -11.87 14.34 15.09
CA ALA A 126 -12.84 15.39 14.79
C ALA A 126 -12.57 16.05 13.44
N ALA A 127 -13.59 16.69 12.89
CA ALA A 127 -13.48 17.45 11.65
C ALA A 127 -12.40 18.55 11.76
N THR A 128 -11.71 18.82 10.67
CA THR A 128 -10.62 19.80 10.55
C THR A 128 -9.33 19.45 11.33
N ARG A 129 -9.22 18.22 11.85
CA ARG A 129 -8.06 17.78 12.64
C ARG A 129 -7.18 16.82 11.86
N ILE A 130 -5.90 16.78 12.27
CA ILE A 130 -4.90 15.91 11.67
C ILE A 130 -4.40 14.86 12.65
N ILE A 131 -4.03 13.71 12.09
CA ILE A 131 -3.13 12.75 12.72
C ILE A 131 -1.87 12.67 11.86
N SER A 132 -0.71 12.96 12.43
CA SER A 132 0.54 13.07 11.67
C SER A 132 1.76 12.73 12.52
N VAL A 133 2.91 12.72 11.90
CA VAL A 133 4.20 12.63 12.60
C VAL A 133 4.49 13.96 13.29
N GLY A 134 4.80 13.90 14.59
CA GLY A 134 5.15 15.06 15.38
C GLY A 134 6.55 15.61 15.10
N ALA A 135 6.89 16.73 15.73
CA ALA A 135 8.15 17.46 15.48
C ALA A 135 9.42 16.66 15.80
N SER A 136 9.35 15.67 16.70
CA SER A 136 10.49 14.79 17.03
C SER A 136 10.77 13.76 15.92
N GLY A 137 9.88 13.61 14.93
CA GLY A 137 10.05 12.75 13.79
C GLY A 137 9.75 11.28 14.07
N PHE A 138 9.94 10.46 13.00
CA PHE A 138 9.74 9.01 13.04
C PHE A 138 10.80 8.35 12.16
N ALA A 139 12.04 8.27 12.66
CA ALA A 139 13.19 7.84 11.85
C ALA A 139 13.26 6.32 11.67
N SER A 140 12.80 5.54 12.65
CA SER A 140 12.81 4.07 12.66
C SER A 140 11.66 3.52 13.50
N GLY A 141 11.50 2.19 13.57
CA GLY A 141 10.42 1.54 14.28
C GLY A 141 9.13 1.46 13.46
N ALA A 142 7.97 1.32 14.10
CA ALA A 142 6.70 1.14 13.41
C ALA A 142 5.60 2.08 13.93
N LEU A 143 4.92 2.72 13.00
CA LEU A 143 3.64 3.40 13.21
C LEU A 143 2.53 2.56 12.59
N SER A 144 1.59 2.09 13.39
CA SER A 144 0.40 1.39 12.90
C SER A 144 -0.85 2.15 13.33
N ILE A 145 -1.64 2.58 12.37
CA ILE A 145 -2.92 3.23 12.58
C ILE A 145 -4.01 2.25 12.21
N GLY A 146 -4.83 1.88 13.19
CA GLY A 146 -5.97 0.99 13.02
C GLY A 146 -7.21 1.54 13.69
N ARG A 147 -8.40 1.20 13.18
CA ARG A 147 -9.71 1.52 13.74
C ARG A 147 -9.92 3.02 14.01
N LEU A 148 -9.35 3.88 13.15
CA LEU A 148 -9.51 5.32 13.20
C LEU A 148 -10.57 5.78 12.21
N THR A 149 -11.54 6.56 12.66
CA THR A 149 -12.50 7.26 11.78
C THR A 149 -12.21 8.75 11.79
N GLN A 150 -11.83 9.30 10.66
CA GLN A 150 -11.73 10.73 10.43
C GLN A 150 -13.11 11.26 10.02
N ILE A 151 -13.63 12.24 10.75
CA ILE A 151 -14.98 12.80 10.47
C ILE A 151 -14.96 13.78 9.29
N GLY A 152 -13.96 14.63 9.19
CA GLY A 152 -13.86 15.65 8.12
C GLY A 152 -12.94 15.22 6.99
N SER A 153 -12.86 16.07 5.96
CA SER A 153 -12.03 15.85 4.77
C SER A 153 -10.65 16.51 4.83
N THR A 154 -10.13 16.79 6.02
CA THR A 154 -8.80 17.38 6.18
C THR A 154 -7.73 16.43 5.70
N ALA A 155 -6.79 16.91 4.91
CA ALA A 155 -5.69 16.10 4.41
C ALA A 155 -4.80 15.57 5.54
N GLN A 156 -4.41 14.30 5.45
CA GLN A 156 -3.52 13.63 6.39
C GLN A 156 -2.16 13.38 5.71
N ASN A 157 -1.07 13.68 6.41
CA ASN A 157 0.27 13.50 5.86
C ASN A 157 1.17 12.76 6.84
N PHE A 158 1.73 11.62 6.38
CA PHE A 158 2.60 10.76 7.17
C PHE A 158 3.98 10.68 6.54
N VAL A 159 4.97 11.35 7.13
CA VAL A 159 6.35 11.31 6.63
C VAL A 159 7.23 10.60 7.65
N LEU A 160 7.61 9.37 7.31
CA LEU A 160 8.48 8.53 8.13
C LEU A 160 9.84 8.31 7.42
N GLY A 161 10.87 8.05 8.20
CA GLY A 161 12.20 7.74 7.68
C GLY A 161 12.25 6.42 6.90
N SER A 162 13.29 6.26 6.07
CA SER A 162 13.50 5.07 5.23
C SER A 162 13.73 3.76 6.00
N SER A 163 13.95 3.84 7.31
CA SER A 163 14.04 2.68 8.21
C SER A 163 12.77 2.43 9.01
N ALA A 164 11.76 3.27 8.87
CA ALA A 164 10.50 3.16 9.60
C ALA A 164 9.42 2.45 8.77
N SER A 165 8.49 1.81 9.47
CA SER A 165 7.33 1.15 8.88
C SER A 165 6.06 1.94 9.16
N LEU A 166 5.22 2.13 8.14
CA LEU A 166 3.86 2.65 8.27
C LEU A 166 2.87 1.55 7.91
N THR A 167 1.89 1.33 8.78
CA THR A 167 0.76 0.43 8.54
C THR A 167 -0.55 1.20 8.63
N PHE A 168 -1.32 1.17 7.56
CA PHE A 168 -2.74 1.49 7.62
C PHE A 168 -3.50 0.19 7.88
N GLY A 169 -3.98 0.04 9.12
CA GLY A 169 -4.57 -1.19 9.63
C GLY A 169 -6.07 -1.29 9.40
N VAL A 170 -6.64 -2.40 9.83
CA VAL A 170 -8.05 -2.72 9.65
C VAL A 170 -8.97 -1.69 10.31
N GLY A 171 -10.06 -1.33 9.61
CA GLY A 171 -11.14 -0.51 10.15
C GLY A 171 -10.86 0.98 10.20
N ASN A 172 -9.81 1.45 9.52
CA ASN A 172 -9.66 2.89 9.30
C ASN A 172 -10.63 3.40 8.24
N THR A 173 -11.07 4.64 8.43
CA THR A 173 -11.78 5.44 7.43
C THR A 173 -11.16 6.84 7.39
N PHE A 174 -10.51 7.16 6.28
CA PHE A 174 -10.01 8.50 5.98
C PHE A 174 -10.94 9.17 4.97
N ASN A 175 -11.53 10.29 5.36
CA ASN A 175 -12.45 11.04 4.50
C ASN A 175 -11.76 12.14 3.68
N GLY A 176 -10.57 12.54 4.05
CA GLY A 176 -9.73 13.47 3.29
C GLY A 176 -8.59 12.77 2.59
N THR A 177 -7.89 13.53 1.75
CA THR A 177 -6.66 13.07 1.08
C THR A 177 -5.65 12.51 2.08
N VAL A 178 -5.04 11.38 1.74
CA VAL A 178 -3.94 10.80 2.52
C VAL A 178 -2.69 10.77 1.67
N SER A 179 -1.61 11.37 2.18
CA SER A 179 -0.28 11.23 1.62
C SER A 179 0.66 10.55 2.61
N SER A 180 1.54 9.68 2.11
CA SER A 180 2.48 8.98 2.96
C SER A 180 3.85 8.76 2.30
N THR A 181 4.91 8.87 3.08
CA THR A 181 6.26 8.45 2.73
C THR A 181 6.82 7.63 3.87
N SER A 182 7.30 6.42 3.59
CA SER A 182 7.85 5.53 4.61
C SER A 182 8.86 4.54 4.04
N GLY A 183 9.70 3.98 4.90
CA GLY A 183 10.62 2.91 4.51
C GLY A 183 9.88 1.64 4.12
N ARG A 184 8.88 1.24 4.91
CA ARG A 184 7.99 0.10 4.66
C ARG A 184 6.55 0.57 4.73
N LEU A 185 5.71 0.02 3.86
CA LEU A 185 4.30 0.39 3.77
C LEU A 185 3.41 -0.86 3.75
N TYR A 186 2.42 -0.89 4.64
CA TYR A 186 1.44 -1.96 4.73
C TYR A 186 0.02 -1.39 4.66
N LEU A 187 -0.79 -1.93 3.76
CA LEU A 187 -2.17 -1.51 3.48
C LEU A 187 -3.11 -2.68 3.81
N ASN A 188 -3.82 -2.59 4.93
CA ASN A 188 -4.55 -3.71 5.51
C ASN A 188 -5.94 -3.28 5.99
N GLY A 189 -6.95 -3.33 5.12
CA GLY A 189 -8.35 -3.13 5.50
C GLY A 189 -8.76 -1.70 5.83
N THR A 190 -8.19 -0.73 5.13
CA THR A 190 -8.49 0.70 5.27
C THR A 190 -9.39 1.20 4.14
N THR A 191 -10.33 2.10 4.46
CA THR A 191 -11.12 2.85 3.48
C THR A 191 -10.53 4.25 3.32
N PHE A 192 -10.16 4.60 2.09
CA PHE A 192 -9.74 5.94 1.67
C PHE A 192 -10.84 6.54 0.81
N ASN A 193 -11.56 7.54 1.33
CA ASN A 193 -12.69 8.17 0.64
C ASN A 193 -12.29 9.26 -0.33
N ASP A 194 -11.08 9.79 -0.22
CA ASP A 194 -10.46 10.74 -1.14
C ASP A 194 -9.13 10.17 -1.65
N SER A 195 -8.33 10.96 -2.35
CA SER A 195 -7.09 10.51 -2.97
C SER A 195 -6.09 9.93 -1.95
N PHE A 196 -5.42 8.85 -2.37
CA PHE A 196 -4.36 8.20 -1.62
C PHE A 196 -3.06 8.21 -2.42
N THR A 197 -2.03 8.85 -1.88
CA THR A 197 -0.70 8.87 -2.48
C THR A 197 0.32 8.28 -1.52
N ALA A 198 1.10 7.30 -1.97
CA ALA A 198 2.08 6.64 -1.14
C ALA A 198 3.44 6.48 -1.82
N VAL A 199 4.51 6.75 -1.07
CA VAL A 199 5.89 6.56 -1.51
C VAL A 199 6.61 5.60 -0.57
N LYS A 200 7.05 4.44 -1.09
CA LYS A 200 7.89 3.48 -0.38
C LYS A 200 9.36 3.73 -0.71
N THR A 201 10.18 3.97 0.30
CA THR A 201 11.61 4.35 0.15
C THR A 201 12.61 3.29 0.65
N GLY A 202 12.18 2.30 1.44
CA GLY A 202 13.08 1.29 2.02
C GLY A 202 13.19 0.02 1.16
N PHE A 203 14.29 -0.71 1.30
CA PHE A 203 14.64 -1.90 0.51
C PHE A 203 13.86 -3.18 0.89
N GLY A 204 13.12 -3.19 2.00
CA GLY A 204 12.40 -4.37 2.45
C GLY A 204 11.28 -4.81 1.51
N SER A 205 10.90 -6.09 1.62
CA SER A 205 9.68 -6.62 0.99
C SER A 205 8.51 -6.40 1.92
N ASP A 206 7.45 -5.73 1.45
CA ASP A 206 6.27 -5.38 2.22
C ASP A 206 5.05 -6.09 1.64
N ALA A 207 4.41 -6.93 2.45
CA ALA A 207 3.21 -7.66 2.06
C ALA A 207 1.98 -7.00 2.68
N SER A 208 1.29 -6.18 1.88
CA SER A 208 -0.01 -5.64 2.24
C SER A 208 -1.08 -6.73 2.13
N ASN A 209 -1.81 -6.98 3.21
CA ASN A 209 -2.81 -8.04 3.22
C ASN A 209 -3.97 -7.78 2.27
N GLY A 210 -4.29 -6.51 2.02
CA GLY A 210 -5.47 -6.10 1.26
C GLY A 210 -6.68 -5.87 2.16
N GLY A 211 -7.87 -5.92 1.57
CA GLY A 211 -9.13 -5.56 2.23
C GLY A 211 -9.38 -4.06 2.19
N ASN A 212 -8.66 -3.33 1.33
CA ASN A 212 -8.76 -1.88 1.24
C ASN A 212 -9.84 -1.46 0.24
N THR A 213 -10.43 -0.29 0.50
CA THR A 213 -11.34 0.38 -0.43
C THR A 213 -10.78 1.76 -0.75
N TYR A 214 -10.53 2.00 -2.03
CA TYR A 214 -10.02 3.27 -2.54
C TYR A 214 -11.14 3.94 -3.35
N ASN A 215 -11.78 4.97 -2.77
CA ASN A 215 -12.87 5.69 -3.41
C ASN A 215 -12.40 6.90 -4.23
N GLY A 216 -11.18 7.38 -4.00
CA GLY A 216 -10.51 8.40 -4.80
C GLY A 216 -9.30 7.86 -5.55
N PRO A 217 -8.68 8.68 -6.40
CA PRO A 217 -7.48 8.30 -7.15
C PRO A 217 -6.38 7.76 -6.24
N THR A 218 -5.77 6.66 -6.66
CA THR A 218 -4.70 6.01 -5.88
C THR A 218 -3.40 6.04 -6.66
N GLU A 219 -2.36 6.60 -6.07
CA GLU A 219 -1.03 6.65 -6.66
C GLU A 219 0.01 6.01 -5.73
N ILE A 220 0.70 4.98 -6.23
CA ILE A 220 1.72 4.26 -5.47
C ILE A 220 3.06 4.40 -6.18
N THR A 221 4.04 4.95 -5.47
CA THR A 221 5.41 5.11 -5.95
C THR A 221 6.36 4.20 -5.18
N LEU A 222 7.10 3.35 -5.90
CA LEU A 222 8.20 2.59 -5.37
C LEU A 222 9.52 3.32 -5.69
N ALA A 223 10.12 3.92 -4.68
CA ALA A 223 11.37 4.67 -4.79
C ALA A 223 12.60 3.89 -4.27
N SER A 224 12.50 2.55 -4.22
CA SER A 224 13.55 1.67 -3.70
C SER A 224 13.64 0.36 -4.49
N ALA A 225 14.74 -0.37 -4.35
CA ALA A 225 14.91 -1.70 -4.94
C ALA A 225 14.11 -2.82 -4.20
N GLY A 226 13.28 -2.47 -3.22
CA GLY A 226 12.46 -3.42 -2.47
C GLY A 226 11.27 -3.95 -3.27
N ILE A 227 10.48 -4.81 -2.64
CA ILE A 227 9.27 -5.38 -3.23
C ILE A 227 8.05 -4.87 -2.46
N MET A 228 7.00 -4.54 -3.18
CA MET A 228 5.69 -4.22 -2.61
C MET A 228 4.65 -5.19 -3.15
N TYR A 229 4.06 -5.99 -2.24
CA TYR A 229 2.92 -6.84 -2.56
C TYR A 229 1.63 -6.11 -2.22
N LEU A 230 0.68 -6.08 -3.14
CA LEU A 230 -0.66 -5.52 -2.93
C LEU A 230 -1.70 -6.64 -2.89
N TYR A 231 -2.74 -6.46 -2.09
CA TYR A 231 -3.87 -7.38 -1.88
C TYR A 231 -3.44 -8.86 -1.83
N HIS A 232 -2.48 -9.13 -0.93
CA HIS A 232 -1.85 -10.44 -0.84
C HIS A 232 -2.83 -11.57 -0.46
N TYR A 233 -3.73 -11.31 0.50
CA TYR A 233 -4.67 -12.30 1.03
C TYR A 233 -6.14 -11.89 0.91
N SER A 234 -6.47 -10.61 0.97
CA SER A 234 -7.83 -10.06 0.96
C SER A 234 -8.04 -9.14 -0.22
N ASP A 235 -9.28 -9.02 -0.68
CA ASP A 235 -9.61 -8.31 -1.89
C ASP A 235 -9.55 -6.79 -1.72
N ASP A 236 -8.96 -6.07 -2.67
CA ASP A 236 -8.97 -4.62 -2.75
C ASP A 236 -10.02 -4.13 -3.78
N ALA A 237 -10.65 -2.99 -3.48
CA ALA A 237 -11.57 -2.30 -4.38
C ALA A 237 -11.00 -0.93 -4.78
N PHE A 238 -10.74 -0.75 -6.07
CA PHE A 238 -10.33 0.53 -6.66
C PHE A 238 -11.54 1.14 -7.38
N ASN A 239 -12.21 2.08 -6.73
CA ASN A 239 -13.38 2.77 -7.26
C ASN A 239 -13.01 4.01 -8.08
N ASP A 240 -11.73 4.34 -8.15
CA ASP A 240 -11.15 5.39 -8.98
C ASP A 240 -9.85 4.90 -9.64
N ASP A 241 -9.14 5.78 -10.34
CA ASP A 241 -7.95 5.46 -11.11
C ASP A 241 -6.80 4.99 -10.22
N LEU A 242 -6.03 4.01 -10.74
CA LEU A 242 -4.89 3.41 -10.06
C LEU A 242 -3.62 3.66 -10.85
N LEU A 243 -2.70 4.42 -10.26
CA LEU A 243 -1.46 4.83 -10.89
C LEU A 243 -0.25 4.21 -10.18
N PHE A 244 0.71 3.73 -10.96
CA PHE A 244 1.96 3.19 -10.44
C PHE A 244 3.17 3.95 -10.98
N ASN A 245 4.11 4.25 -10.09
CA ASN A 245 5.42 4.76 -10.42
C ASN A 245 6.50 3.85 -9.85
N ASN A 246 7.60 3.69 -10.58
CA ASN A 246 8.80 3.06 -10.04
C ASN A 246 10.04 3.83 -10.53
N THR A 247 10.64 4.56 -9.61
CA THR A 247 11.86 5.35 -9.87
C THR A 247 13.14 4.56 -9.57
N SER A 248 13.00 3.25 -9.27
CA SER A 248 14.10 2.35 -8.86
C SER A 248 13.99 1.00 -9.58
N THR A 249 14.75 0.00 -9.13
CA THR A 249 14.74 -1.37 -9.67
C THR A 249 13.81 -2.32 -8.92
N GLY A 250 12.99 -1.82 -8.00
CA GLY A 250 12.08 -2.62 -7.20
C GLY A 250 10.91 -3.21 -7.98
N GLN A 251 10.05 -3.94 -7.28
CA GLN A 251 8.93 -4.65 -7.89
C GLN A 251 7.62 -4.31 -7.19
N ILE A 252 6.57 -4.06 -7.97
CA ILE A 252 5.19 -4.00 -7.51
C ILE A 252 4.48 -5.26 -7.98
N LEU A 253 4.06 -6.10 -7.06
CA LEU A 253 3.47 -7.40 -7.31
C LEU A 253 2.06 -7.46 -6.76
N MET A 254 1.09 -7.57 -7.64
CA MET A 254 -0.34 -7.57 -7.30
C MET A 254 -0.88 -9.00 -7.29
N GLY A 255 -1.72 -9.35 -6.31
CA GLY A 255 -2.49 -10.61 -6.27
C GLY A 255 -1.66 -11.88 -6.31
N GLN A 256 -0.59 -11.95 -5.53
CA GLN A 256 0.33 -13.09 -5.57
C GLN A 256 -0.20 -14.35 -4.84
N PHE A 257 -1.19 -14.19 -3.97
CA PHE A 257 -1.81 -15.30 -3.23
C PHE A 257 -3.32 -15.39 -3.49
N THR A 258 -4.15 -15.18 -2.47
CA THR A 258 -5.60 -15.39 -2.55
C THR A 258 -6.40 -14.14 -2.82
N GLY A 259 -5.86 -12.96 -2.48
CA GLY A 259 -6.55 -11.69 -2.69
C GLY A 259 -6.73 -11.35 -4.16
N ASN A 260 -7.85 -10.75 -4.48
CA ASN A 260 -8.18 -10.22 -5.81
C ASN A 260 -8.32 -8.70 -5.72
N ALA A 261 -8.31 -8.03 -6.86
CA ALA A 261 -8.66 -6.63 -6.92
C ALA A 261 -9.68 -6.36 -8.02
N VAL A 262 -10.52 -5.38 -7.76
CA VAL A 262 -11.53 -4.93 -8.72
C VAL A 262 -11.30 -3.47 -9.02
N LEU A 263 -11.21 -3.14 -10.32
CA LEU A 263 -11.21 -1.77 -10.83
C LEU A 263 -12.60 -1.43 -11.36
N ALA A 264 -13.18 -0.37 -10.85
CA ALA A 264 -14.53 0.05 -11.22
C ALA A 264 -14.64 0.44 -12.71
N ALA A 265 -15.85 0.40 -13.23
CA ALA A 265 -16.13 0.81 -14.60
C ALA A 265 -15.76 2.30 -14.83
N GLY A 266 -15.21 2.60 -16.00
CA GLY A 266 -14.78 3.94 -16.36
C GLY A 266 -13.39 4.34 -15.85
N ARG A 267 -12.73 3.47 -15.08
CA ARG A 267 -11.43 3.75 -14.45
C ARG A 267 -10.28 3.09 -15.15
N VAL A 268 -9.07 3.64 -14.91
CA VAL A 268 -7.84 3.17 -15.54
C VAL A 268 -6.83 2.65 -14.51
N ILE A 269 -6.02 1.67 -14.95
CA ILE A 269 -4.74 1.32 -14.34
C ILE A 269 -3.64 1.75 -15.29
N GLU A 270 -2.73 2.61 -14.86
CA GLU A 270 -1.71 3.16 -15.73
C GLU A 270 -0.40 3.52 -14.98
N VAL A 271 0.58 3.94 -15.74
CA VAL A 271 1.83 4.50 -15.18
C VAL A 271 1.60 5.98 -14.89
N GLY A 272 1.86 6.40 -13.65
CA GLY A 272 1.72 7.78 -13.23
C GLY A 272 2.83 8.69 -13.78
N ALA A 273 2.74 9.99 -13.48
CA ALA A 273 3.67 11.00 -13.99
C ALA A 273 5.13 10.79 -13.56
N GLY A 274 5.38 10.09 -12.44
CA GLY A 274 6.72 9.71 -11.98
C GLY A 274 7.41 8.65 -12.86
N GLY A 275 6.65 7.95 -13.70
CA GLY A 275 7.13 6.96 -14.65
C GLY A 275 7.44 5.60 -14.02
N PHE A 276 7.67 4.60 -14.89
CA PHE A 276 8.06 3.25 -14.50
C PHE A 276 9.22 2.81 -15.40
N THR A 277 10.45 3.24 -15.05
CA THR A 277 11.61 3.11 -15.95
C THR A 277 12.36 1.80 -15.80
N ASN A 278 12.34 1.19 -14.61
CA ASN A 278 13.02 -0.06 -14.29
C ASN A 278 12.16 -0.90 -13.34
N GLY A 279 12.65 -2.13 -13.00
CA GLY A 279 11.95 -3.02 -12.09
C GLY A 279 10.78 -3.77 -12.74
N MET A 280 9.81 -4.21 -11.95
CA MET A 280 8.70 -5.04 -12.44
C MET A 280 7.35 -4.53 -11.92
N LEU A 281 6.39 -4.43 -12.82
CA LEU A 281 4.96 -4.35 -12.50
C LEU A 281 4.31 -5.69 -12.89
N ASN A 282 3.78 -6.41 -11.91
CA ASN A 282 3.00 -7.63 -12.15
C ASN A 282 1.56 -7.40 -11.71
N ILE A 283 0.62 -7.49 -12.65
CA ILE A 283 -0.81 -7.31 -12.42
C ILE A 283 -1.47 -8.70 -12.43
N GLY A 284 -1.63 -9.29 -11.23
CA GLY A 284 -2.26 -10.60 -11.04
C GLY A 284 -3.58 -10.49 -10.28
N ARG A 285 -4.51 -11.43 -10.51
CA ARG A 285 -5.83 -11.50 -9.85
C ARG A 285 -6.58 -10.17 -9.85
N PHE A 286 -6.55 -9.49 -10.98
CA PHE A 286 -7.13 -8.16 -11.16
C PHE A 286 -8.30 -8.24 -12.14
N THR A 287 -9.43 -7.65 -11.79
CA THR A 287 -10.62 -7.61 -12.64
C THR A 287 -11.01 -6.17 -12.95
N GLN A 288 -10.93 -5.80 -14.20
CA GLN A 288 -11.50 -4.56 -14.71
C GLN A 288 -12.99 -4.78 -15.04
N ILE A 289 -13.89 -4.00 -14.46
CA ILE A 289 -15.35 -4.19 -14.64
C ILE A 289 -15.82 -3.68 -16.00
N GLY A 290 -15.37 -2.54 -16.47
CA GLY A 290 -15.86 -1.90 -17.71
C GLY A 290 -14.91 -2.04 -18.89
N PRO A 291 -15.34 -1.62 -20.09
CA PRO A 291 -14.55 -1.71 -21.31
C PRO A 291 -13.55 -0.55 -21.50
N THR A 292 -13.25 0.21 -20.46
CA THR A 292 -12.32 1.36 -20.53
C THR A 292 -10.94 0.90 -21.02
N PRO A 293 -10.35 1.53 -22.04
CA PRO A 293 -9.02 1.17 -22.51
C PRO A 293 -7.96 1.40 -21.42
N GLN A 294 -6.99 0.48 -21.34
CA GLN A 294 -5.86 0.56 -20.41
C GLN A 294 -4.58 0.86 -21.18
N ASN A 295 -3.74 1.75 -20.65
CA ASN A 295 -2.49 2.17 -21.29
C ASN A 295 -1.31 2.01 -20.32
N LEU A 296 -0.52 0.95 -20.51
CA LEU A 296 0.56 0.55 -19.60
C LEU A 296 1.91 0.72 -20.31
N VAL A 297 2.43 1.95 -20.32
CA VAL A 297 3.70 2.28 -20.99
C VAL A 297 4.82 2.36 -19.96
N LEU A 298 5.66 1.32 -19.94
CA LEU A 298 6.83 1.22 -19.09
C LEU A 298 8.11 1.46 -19.90
N GLY A 299 9.18 1.85 -19.23
CA GLY A 299 10.49 2.06 -19.83
C GLY A 299 11.18 0.76 -20.30
N ASN A 300 12.23 0.93 -21.10
CA ASN A 300 12.98 -0.19 -21.70
C ASN A 300 13.75 -1.05 -20.68
N GLY A 301 13.97 -0.54 -19.47
CA GLY A 301 14.55 -1.30 -18.35
C GLY A 301 13.52 -2.01 -17.46
N ALA A 302 12.23 -1.77 -17.69
CA ALA A 302 11.16 -2.30 -16.86
C ALA A 302 10.54 -3.58 -17.46
N ALA A 303 9.97 -4.39 -16.57
CA ALA A 303 9.19 -5.57 -16.93
C ALA A 303 7.71 -5.36 -16.59
N LEU A 304 6.84 -5.72 -17.53
CA LEU A 304 5.39 -5.80 -17.33
C LEU A 304 4.95 -7.26 -17.40
N ALA A 305 4.24 -7.72 -16.40
CA ALA A 305 3.63 -9.04 -16.38
C ALA A 305 2.11 -8.92 -16.19
N PHE A 306 1.36 -9.51 -17.10
CA PHE A 306 -0.06 -9.79 -16.92
C PHE A 306 -0.17 -11.14 -16.22
N GLY A 307 -0.54 -11.11 -14.93
CA GLY A 307 -0.47 -12.26 -14.03
C GLY A 307 -1.75 -13.12 -14.02
N THR A 308 -1.62 -14.30 -13.46
CA THR A 308 -2.68 -15.32 -13.43
C THR A 308 -3.96 -14.79 -12.77
N GLY A 309 -5.10 -15.10 -13.40
CA GLY A 309 -6.43 -14.77 -12.89
C GLY A 309 -6.86 -13.32 -13.15
N SER A 310 -6.10 -12.56 -13.92
CA SER A 310 -6.50 -11.21 -14.32
C SER A 310 -7.48 -11.22 -15.48
N VAL A 311 -8.41 -10.26 -15.50
CA VAL A 311 -9.41 -10.04 -16.55
C VAL A 311 -9.41 -8.57 -16.95
N PHE A 312 -9.07 -8.31 -18.21
CA PHE A 312 -9.16 -6.99 -18.83
C PHE A 312 -10.35 -6.97 -19.80
N ASN A 313 -11.37 -6.19 -19.49
CA ASN A 313 -12.56 -6.06 -20.35
C ASN A 313 -12.42 -5.00 -21.44
N GLY A 314 -11.56 -4.02 -21.24
CA GLY A 314 -11.23 -3.00 -22.23
C GLY A 314 -10.05 -3.37 -23.10
N ASN A 315 -9.78 -2.52 -24.09
CA ASN A 315 -8.58 -2.64 -24.90
C ASN A 315 -7.32 -2.40 -24.05
N VAL A 316 -6.24 -3.14 -24.31
CA VAL A 316 -4.97 -2.98 -23.62
C VAL A 316 -3.91 -2.53 -24.60
N ILE A 317 -3.31 -1.39 -24.36
CA ILE A 317 -2.08 -0.93 -25.00
C ILE A 317 -0.96 -1.02 -23.98
N SER A 318 0.13 -1.70 -24.34
CA SER A 318 1.27 -1.83 -23.43
C SER A 318 2.61 -1.73 -24.16
N SER A 319 3.61 -1.23 -23.42
CA SER A 319 4.99 -1.19 -23.88
C SER A 319 5.92 -1.38 -22.68
N SER A 320 6.94 -2.23 -22.84
CA SER A 320 7.92 -2.48 -21.76
C SER A 320 9.20 -3.12 -22.30
N GLY A 321 10.28 -3.07 -21.51
CA GLY A 321 11.51 -3.76 -21.84
C GLY A 321 11.35 -5.27 -21.87
N SER A 322 10.71 -5.84 -20.86
CA SER A 322 10.31 -7.25 -20.82
C SER A 322 8.80 -7.38 -20.66
N LEU A 323 8.20 -8.36 -21.35
CA LEU A 323 6.74 -8.52 -21.41
C LEU A 323 6.35 -9.98 -21.20
N PHE A 324 5.46 -10.21 -20.21
CA PHE A 324 5.04 -11.55 -19.83
C PHE A 324 3.52 -11.70 -19.77
N TYR A 325 3.02 -12.85 -20.23
CA TYR A 325 1.61 -13.24 -20.17
C TYR A 325 1.46 -14.55 -19.40
N HIS A 326 0.69 -14.54 -18.31
CA HIS A 326 0.58 -15.66 -17.37
C HIS A 326 -0.88 -15.86 -16.95
N GLY A 327 -1.68 -16.55 -17.76
CA GLY A 327 -3.05 -16.95 -17.38
C GLY A 327 -4.03 -15.78 -17.24
N THR A 328 -3.95 -14.80 -18.12
CA THR A 328 -4.80 -13.61 -18.16
C THR A 328 -5.85 -13.73 -19.24
N THR A 329 -7.06 -13.24 -18.98
CA THR A 329 -8.12 -13.08 -19.98
C THR A 329 -8.20 -11.64 -20.47
N PHE A 330 -8.09 -11.45 -21.78
CA PHE A 330 -8.27 -10.17 -22.47
C PHE A 330 -9.53 -10.21 -23.32
N ASN A 331 -10.56 -9.46 -22.94
CA ASN A 331 -11.82 -9.39 -23.68
C ASN A 331 -11.80 -8.35 -24.81
N GLY A 332 -11.01 -7.29 -24.65
CA GLY A 332 -10.76 -6.29 -25.70
C GLY A 332 -9.55 -6.62 -26.57
N THR A 333 -9.18 -5.68 -27.45
CA THR A 333 -7.96 -5.80 -28.26
C THR A 333 -6.71 -5.63 -27.40
N VAL A 334 -5.65 -6.37 -27.77
CA VAL A 334 -4.33 -6.24 -27.13
C VAL A 334 -3.33 -5.71 -28.15
N ARG A 335 -2.67 -4.61 -27.84
CA ARG A 335 -1.53 -4.08 -28.60
C ARG A 335 -0.35 -3.91 -27.67
N SER A 336 0.67 -4.75 -27.85
CA SER A 336 1.80 -4.78 -26.95
C SER A 336 3.13 -4.66 -27.70
N THR A 337 4.06 -3.90 -27.12
CA THR A 337 5.40 -3.73 -27.68
C THR A 337 6.45 -4.15 -26.66
N LYS A 338 7.28 -5.13 -27.02
CA LYS A 338 8.50 -5.48 -26.32
C LYS A 338 9.66 -4.70 -26.91
N ASN A 339 10.32 -3.85 -26.11
CA ASN A 339 11.38 -2.95 -26.59
C ASN A 339 12.74 -3.13 -25.87
N GLY A 340 12.89 -4.11 -24.97
CA GLY A 340 14.16 -4.46 -24.34
C GLY A 340 14.80 -5.74 -24.92
N PRO A 341 16.12 -5.91 -24.77
CA PRO A 341 16.90 -6.99 -25.39
C PRO A 341 16.81 -8.35 -24.67
N GLY A 342 16.10 -8.44 -23.56
CA GLY A 342 15.98 -9.66 -22.74
C GLY A 342 15.23 -10.79 -23.43
N ASN A 343 15.41 -12.02 -22.93
CA ASN A 343 14.64 -13.18 -23.33
C ASN A 343 13.46 -13.36 -22.36
N ASP A 344 12.25 -13.22 -22.86
CA ASP A 344 11.04 -13.28 -22.07
C ASP A 344 10.34 -14.63 -22.27
N THR A 345 9.92 -15.25 -21.17
CA THR A 345 9.20 -16.53 -21.24
C THR A 345 7.88 -16.43 -20.50
N SER A 346 6.82 -16.34 -21.27
CA SER A 346 5.44 -16.38 -20.78
C SER A 346 5.04 -17.81 -20.44
N ARG A 347 4.30 -18.01 -19.35
CA ARG A 347 3.81 -19.35 -18.98
C ARG A 347 2.68 -19.83 -19.88
N GLY A 348 1.91 -18.90 -20.45
CA GLY A 348 0.71 -19.22 -21.21
C GLY A 348 -0.53 -19.37 -20.30
N GLY A 349 -1.55 -20.03 -20.84
CA GLY A 349 -2.87 -20.13 -20.21
C GLY A 349 -3.72 -18.88 -20.41
N ASN A 350 -3.35 -18.04 -21.36
CA ASN A 350 -4.04 -16.79 -21.65
C ASN A 350 -5.22 -17.02 -22.60
N ILE A 351 -6.26 -16.17 -22.48
CA ILE A 351 -7.40 -16.14 -23.40
C ILE A 351 -7.46 -14.74 -24.00
N PHE A 352 -7.30 -14.66 -25.31
CA PHE A 352 -7.40 -13.44 -26.09
C PHE A 352 -8.69 -13.47 -26.91
N ASN A 353 -9.73 -12.75 -26.44
CA ASN A 353 -11.01 -12.70 -27.13
C ASN A 353 -11.06 -11.65 -28.24
N GLY A 354 -10.24 -10.60 -28.15
CA GLY A 354 -10.10 -9.57 -29.17
C GLY A 354 -8.83 -9.75 -30.01
N HIS A 355 -8.72 -8.96 -31.08
CA HIS A 355 -7.53 -8.93 -31.91
C HIS A 355 -6.27 -8.66 -31.09
N THR A 356 -5.22 -9.46 -31.32
CA THR A 356 -3.96 -9.39 -30.58
C THR A 356 -2.81 -9.04 -31.53
N ASP A 357 -2.14 -7.93 -31.26
CA ASP A 357 -1.00 -7.42 -32.01
C ASP A 357 0.21 -7.30 -31.06
N ILE A 358 1.23 -8.12 -31.25
CA ILE A 358 2.44 -8.11 -30.45
C ILE A 358 3.62 -7.74 -31.33
N THR A 359 4.29 -6.65 -31.00
CA THR A 359 5.47 -6.15 -31.73
C THR A 359 6.72 -6.31 -30.88
N MET A 360 7.79 -6.79 -31.48
CA MET A 360 9.13 -6.81 -30.88
C MET A 360 10.05 -5.87 -31.66
N THR A 361 10.64 -4.89 -30.95
CA THR A 361 11.51 -3.86 -31.58
C THR A 361 12.97 -3.99 -31.16
N ALA A 362 13.30 -4.92 -30.26
CA ALA A 362 14.65 -5.14 -29.74
C ALA A 362 15.14 -6.56 -29.99
N THR A 363 16.43 -6.78 -29.82
CA THR A 363 17.06 -8.11 -29.84
C THR A 363 16.52 -8.99 -28.70
N GLY A 364 16.85 -10.25 -28.67
CA GLY A 364 16.37 -11.21 -27.68
C GLY A 364 15.22 -12.06 -28.20
N SER A 365 14.50 -12.69 -27.29
CA SER A 365 13.39 -13.57 -27.66
C SER A 365 12.15 -13.33 -26.83
N MET A 366 11.01 -13.68 -27.39
CA MET A 366 9.74 -13.74 -26.67
C MET A 366 9.09 -15.11 -26.91
N ASN A 367 9.01 -15.90 -25.84
CA ASN A 367 8.30 -17.17 -25.81
C ASN A 367 6.89 -16.93 -25.25
N LEU A 368 5.85 -17.08 -26.06
CA LEU A 368 4.49 -16.69 -25.71
C LEU A 368 3.80 -17.69 -24.77
N TYR A 369 4.05 -19.00 -24.90
CA TYR A 369 3.43 -20.02 -24.03
C TYR A 369 4.40 -21.20 -23.84
N SER A 370 4.90 -21.33 -22.61
CA SER A 370 5.90 -22.36 -22.31
C SER A 370 5.36 -23.57 -21.55
N THR A 371 4.27 -23.42 -20.78
CA THR A 371 3.75 -24.47 -19.88
C THR A 371 2.26 -24.72 -20.02
N ALA A 372 1.48 -23.77 -20.52
CA ALA A 372 0.03 -23.88 -20.70
C ALA A 372 -0.38 -23.30 -22.06
N ASN A 373 -1.48 -23.80 -22.63
CA ASN A 373 -1.95 -23.38 -23.94
C ASN A 373 -2.56 -21.97 -23.89
N ASP A 374 -2.19 -21.13 -24.85
CA ASP A 374 -2.91 -19.89 -25.11
C ASP A 374 -4.05 -20.12 -26.11
N ILE A 375 -5.14 -19.38 -25.93
CA ILE A 375 -6.33 -19.42 -26.78
C ILE A 375 -6.50 -18.04 -27.40
N TYR A 376 -6.46 -17.99 -28.74
CA TYR A 376 -6.75 -16.79 -29.52
C TYR A 376 -8.10 -16.96 -30.20
N ASN A 377 -9.12 -16.25 -29.76
CA ASN A 377 -10.47 -16.26 -30.32
C ASN A 377 -10.66 -15.22 -31.42
N ALA A 378 -9.64 -14.44 -31.73
CA ALA A 378 -9.57 -13.51 -32.84
C ALA A 378 -8.14 -13.52 -33.44
N ASP A 379 -7.88 -12.69 -34.44
CA ASP A 379 -6.62 -12.69 -35.17
C ASP A 379 -5.42 -12.37 -34.26
N LEU A 380 -4.34 -13.12 -34.41
CA LEU A 380 -3.03 -12.88 -33.83
C LEU A 380 -2.07 -12.33 -34.87
N ARG A 381 -1.52 -11.16 -34.61
CA ARG A 381 -0.46 -10.56 -35.40
C ARG A 381 0.83 -10.48 -34.63
N LEU A 382 1.90 -11.03 -35.15
CA LEU A 382 3.25 -10.94 -34.61
C LEU A 382 4.13 -10.15 -35.56
N SER A 383 4.72 -9.07 -35.08
CA SER A 383 5.60 -8.20 -35.88
C SER A 383 6.98 -8.12 -35.20
N ASN A 384 8.04 -8.32 -35.99
CA ASN A 384 9.39 -8.16 -35.50
C ASN A 384 10.15 -7.17 -36.40
N THR A 385 10.58 -6.06 -35.81
CA THR A 385 11.34 -5.03 -36.53
C THR A 385 12.84 -5.08 -36.21
N SER A 386 13.28 -6.12 -35.51
CA SER A 386 14.68 -6.33 -35.10
C SER A 386 15.18 -7.72 -35.47
N VAL A 387 16.35 -8.12 -34.98
CA VAL A 387 16.90 -9.47 -35.13
C VAL A 387 16.47 -10.44 -34.03
N GLY A 388 15.53 -10.05 -33.19
CA GLY A 388 14.98 -10.89 -32.12
C GLY A 388 14.12 -12.06 -32.66
N GLN A 389 13.61 -12.89 -31.76
CA GLN A 389 12.87 -14.11 -32.10
C GLN A 389 11.56 -14.22 -31.33
N PHE A 390 10.46 -14.52 -32.05
CA PHE A 390 9.28 -15.11 -31.43
C PHE A 390 9.41 -16.62 -31.35
N ARG A 391 9.01 -17.20 -30.22
CA ARG A 391 8.89 -18.65 -30.03
C ARG A 391 7.47 -18.96 -29.60
N LEU A 392 6.84 -19.90 -30.32
CA LEU A 392 5.49 -20.35 -30.08
C LEU A 392 5.52 -21.79 -29.56
N GLY A 393 5.21 -21.97 -28.27
CA GLY A 393 5.22 -23.27 -27.60
C GLY A 393 6.57 -23.69 -27.02
N ASN A 394 6.50 -24.80 -26.30
CA ASN A 394 7.68 -25.51 -25.79
C ASN A 394 7.53 -27.00 -26.14
N PRO A 395 8.42 -27.57 -26.97
CA PRO A 395 8.29 -28.95 -27.42
C PRO A 395 8.37 -29.96 -26.25
N VAL A 396 9.03 -29.61 -25.18
CA VAL A 396 9.22 -30.49 -24.01
C VAL A 396 7.99 -30.52 -23.10
N ALA A 397 7.19 -29.45 -23.08
CA ALA A 397 6.03 -29.31 -22.19
C ALA A 397 4.69 -29.66 -22.87
N GLY A 398 4.67 -29.95 -24.17
CA GLY A 398 3.44 -30.29 -24.89
C GLY A 398 2.42 -29.15 -25.00
N SER A 399 2.84 -27.90 -24.78
CA SER A 399 1.96 -26.74 -24.92
C SER A 399 1.65 -26.47 -26.41
N GLN A 400 0.38 -26.22 -26.74
CA GLN A 400 -0.09 -26.02 -28.09
C GLN A 400 -0.68 -24.63 -28.31
N LEU A 401 -0.49 -24.06 -29.48
CA LEU A 401 -1.21 -22.90 -29.95
C LEU A 401 -2.59 -23.30 -30.43
N LYS A 402 -3.64 -22.72 -29.88
CA LYS A 402 -4.99 -22.90 -30.37
C LYS A 402 -5.45 -21.63 -31.08
N LEU A 403 -5.41 -21.64 -32.41
CA LEU A 403 -5.89 -20.55 -33.26
C LEU A 403 -7.29 -20.92 -33.78
N LEU A 404 -8.24 -20.04 -33.55
CA LEU A 404 -9.58 -20.13 -34.15
C LEU A 404 -9.69 -19.24 -35.42
N PHE A 405 -8.71 -18.37 -35.67
CA PHE A 405 -8.64 -17.40 -36.76
C PHE A 405 -7.24 -17.34 -37.38
N HIS A 406 -6.94 -16.34 -38.23
CA HIS A 406 -5.69 -16.27 -38.98
C HIS A 406 -4.53 -15.73 -38.10
N ALA A 407 -3.34 -16.31 -38.27
CA ALA A 407 -2.10 -15.72 -37.80
C ALA A 407 -1.40 -14.99 -38.95
N VAL A 408 -1.09 -13.73 -38.77
CA VAL A 408 -0.32 -12.92 -39.74
C VAL A 408 1.08 -12.67 -39.18
N LEU A 409 2.10 -13.14 -39.89
CA LEU A 409 3.51 -12.94 -39.55
C LEU A 409 4.09 -11.89 -40.49
N ILE A 410 4.62 -10.79 -39.91
CA ILE A 410 5.26 -9.73 -40.69
C ILE A 410 6.78 -9.83 -40.52
N ALA A 411 7.49 -10.11 -41.61
CA ALA A 411 8.92 -10.37 -41.68
C ALA A 411 9.79 -9.13 -41.32
N PRO A 412 11.07 -9.35 -40.84
CA PRO A 412 11.74 -10.64 -40.76
C PRO A 412 11.45 -11.38 -39.46
N VAL A 413 10.58 -12.38 -39.51
CA VAL A 413 10.25 -13.18 -38.32
C VAL A 413 10.85 -14.57 -38.50
N HIS A 414 11.78 -14.95 -37.61
CA HIS A 414 12.14 -16.35 -37.45
C HIS A 414 11.14 -16.95 -36.46
N VAL A 415 10.08 -17.60 -36.98
CA VAL A 415 9.11 -18.32 -36.15
C VAL A 415 9.54 -19.77 -36.08
N TYR A 416 9.91 -20.22 -34.93
CA TYR A 416 10.04 -21.64 -34.65
C TYR A 416 8.68 -22.13 -34.10
N VAL A 417 7.90 -22.77 -35.00
CA VAL A 417 6.77 -23.60 -34.59
C VAL A 417 7.35 -24.96 -34.26
N VAL A 418 7.31 -25.35 -33.00
CA VAL A 418 7.84 -26.63 -32.55
C VAL A 418 6.69 -27.49 -32.04
#